data_5af1bbf7aca31b18a2ae880b4c410fc0
#
_entry.id   5af1bbf7aca31b18a2ae880b4c410fc0
#
_cell.length_a   1.000
_cell.length_b   1.000
_cell.length_c   1.000
_cell.angle_alpha   90.00
_cell.angle_beta   90.00
_cell.angle_gamma   90.00
#
_symmetry.space_group_name_H-M   'P 1'
#
loop_
_entity.id
_entity.type
_entity.pdbx_description
1 polymer ?
#
loop_
_entity_poly.entity_id
_entity_poly.type
_entity_poly.pdbx_seq_one_letter_code
_entity_poly.pdbx_strand_id
1 'polypeptide(L)'
;MKYLNISIDDVSPHPKASTKVLSRCFELIDIFPDIKFTLFVPSAYWRTMSNTTKSPLYLYEHTAFCEEIKSLDSKNFEIGFHSHLHGIPNVSNNDEVAYISYKEAIDIFKSMLKTTERAGLNNTFKPIFRPPGWRMSKQAIKAAKDIGIEIFALGSFDYAINSYQ
;
A
#
# COMPACT_ATOMS: atom_id res chain seq x y z
N MET A 1 2.99 4.85 -28.65
CA MET A 1 3.99 4.62 -27.59
C MET A 1 3.37 3.67 -26.57
N LYS A 2 4.03 2.60 -26.17
CA LYS A 2 3.53 1.69 -25.12
C LYS A 2 4.28 1.99 -23.84
N TYR A 3 3.56 2.20 -22.73
CA TYR A 3 4.14 2.41 -21.42
C TYR A 3 3.97 1.14 -20.58
N LEU A 4 4.99 0.77 -19.82
CA LEU A 4 4.94 -0.29 -18.83
C LEU A 4 5.04 0.36 -17.44
N ASN A 5 4.03 0.16 -16.62
CA ASN A 5 4.08 0.51 -15.20
C ASN A 5 4.42 -0.77 -14.41
N ILE A 6 5.48 -0.72 -13.62
CA ILE A 6 5.87 -1.80 -12.73
C ILE A 6 5.51 -1.39 -11.31
N SER A 7 4.73 -2.23 -10.64
CA SER A 7 4.35 -1.98 -9.25
C SER A 7 4.65 -3.19 -8.38
N ILE A 8 4.95 -2.91 -7.11
CA ILE A 8 5.30 -3.92 -6.10
C ILE A 8 4.41 -3.68 -4.89
N ASP A 9 3.63 -4.71 -4.54
CA ASP A 9 2.73 -4.68 -3.39
C ASP A 9 3.43 -5.19 -2.12
N ASP A 10 2.82 -4.94 -0.96
CA ASP A 10 3.24 -5.46 0.36
C ASP A 10 4.63 -5.00 0.83
N VAL A 11 5.22 -4.00 0.23
CA VAL A 11 6.52 -3.48 0.72
C VAL A 11 6.35 -2.97 2.15
N SER A 12 6.95 -3.65 3.11
CA SER A 12 6.66 -3.45 4.54
C SER A 12 7.89 -3.78 5.40
N PRO A 13 7.91 -3.44 6.69
CA PRO A 13 9.00 -3.82 7.59
C PRO A 13 9.13 -5.34 7.81
N HIS A 14 8.19 -6.14 7.31
CA HIS A 14 8.22 -7.60 7.47
C HIS A 14 9.42 -8.22 6.73
N PRO A 15 10.22 -9.12 7.35
CA PRO A 15 11.46 -9.66 6.75
C PRO A 15 11.29 -10.36 5.40
N LYS A 16 10.10 -10.91 5.12
CA LYS A 16 9.78 -11.59 3.85
C LYS A 16 9.18 -10.65 2.78
N ALA A 17 8.84 -9.42 3.15
CA ALA A 17 8.21 -8.42 2.28
C ALA A 17 8.94 -7.08 2.36
N SER A 18 10.21 -7.11 2.78
CA SER A 18 11.01 -5.92 3.04
C SER A 18 11.59 -5.33 1.76
N THR A 19 12.31 -4.25 1.95
CA THR A 19 13.09 -3.56 0.93
C THR A 19 14.12 -4.42 0.19
N LYS A 20 14.33 -5.68 0.59
CA LYS A 20 15.17 -6.64 -0.15
C LYS A 20 14.72 -6.86 -1.60
N VAL A 21 13.42 -6.71 -1.89
CA VAL A 21 12.91 -6.75 -3.27
C VAL A 21 13.48 -5.62 -4.12
N LEU A 22 13.89 -4.51 -3.52
CA LEU A 22 14.39 -3.33 -4.22
C LEU A 22 15.75 -3.58 -4.88
N SER A 23 16.52 -4.61 -4.47
CA SER A 23 17.75 -4.99 -5.16
C SER A 23 17.50 -5.26 -6.65
N ARG A 24 16.37 -5.89 -6.98
CA ARG A 24 15.98 -6.14 -8.37
C ARG A 24 15.54 -4.87 -9.12
N CYS A 25 14.96 -3.92 -8.40
CA CYS A 25 14.64 -2.62 -8.98
C CYS A 25 15.94 -1.88 -9.36
N PHE A 26 16.93 -1.87 -8.47
CA PHE A 26 18.22 -1.22 -8.75
C PHE A 26 18.96 -1.88 -9.93
N GLU A 27 18.99 -3.21 -10.01
CA GLU A 27 19.55 -3.93 -11.16
C GLU A 27 18.86 -3.51 -12.48
N LEU A 28 17.54 -3.31 -12.46
CA LEU A 28 16.81 -2.85 -13.63
C LEU A 28 17.07 -1.37 -13.95
N ILE A 29 17.25 -0.52 -12.94
CA ILE A 29 17.60 0.90 -13.11
C ILE A 29 18.98 1.03 -13.75
N ASP A 30 19.94 0.19 -13.38
CA ASP A 30 21.29 0.17 -13.96
C ASP A 30 21.25 -0.11 -15.49
N ILE A 31 20.29 -0.94 -15.93
CA ILE A 31 20.11 -1.27 -17.36
C ILE A 31 19.19 -0.25 -18.06
N PHE A 32 18.16 0.21 -17.37
CA PHE A 32 17.12 1.10 -17.88
C PHE A 32 16.95 2.31 -16.94
N PRO A 33 17.79 3.36 -17.03
CA PRO A 33 17.81 4.45 -16.05
C PRO A 33 16.51 5.26 -15.91
N ASP A 34 15.61 5.16 -16.88
CA ASP A 34 14.32 5.86 -16.88
C ASP A 34 13.13 4.98 -16.45
N ILE A 35 13.41 3.73 -16.03
CA ILE A 35 12.38 2.83 -15.52
C ILE A 35 11.76 3.40 -14.24
N LYS A 36 10.46 3.17 -14.04
CA LYS A 36 9.73 3.65 -12.86
C LYS A 36 9.02 2.51 -12.15
N PHE A 37 9.03 2.60 -10.84
CA PHE A 37 8.38 1.65 -9.93
C PHE A 37 7.41 2.39 -9.01
N THR A 38 6.21 1.81 -8.84
CA THR A 38 5.28 2.23 -7.78
C THR A 38 5.33 1.18 -6.66
N LEU A 39 5.72 1.58 -5.47
CA LEU A 39 5.75 0.71 -4.29
C LEU A 39 4.49 0.94 -3.46
N PHE A 40 3.70 -0.10 -3.24
CA PHE A 40 2.52 -0.03 -2.40
C PHE A 40 2.83 -0.52 -0.98
N VAL A 41 2.74 0.41 -0.02
CA VAL A 41 3.21 0.24 1.37
C VAL A 41 2.01 0.32 2.32
N PRO A 42 1.68 -0.76 3.05
CA PRO A 42 0.70 -0.72 4.13
C PRO A 42 1.27 0.03 5.35
N SER A 43 0.46 0.85 6.01
CA SER A 43 0.94 1.69 7.11
C SER A 43 1.14 0.95 8.44
N ALA A 44 0.50 -0.23 8.60
CA ALA A 44 0.61 -1.09 9.78
C ALA A 44 0.37 -2.56 9.41
N TYR A 45 1.26 -3.12 8.63
CA TYR A 45 1.11 -4.46 8.04
C TYR A 45 0.83 -5.56 9.07
N TRP A 46 -0.30 -6.27 8.93
CA TRP A 46 -0.69 -7.34 9.86
C TRP A 46 -1.41 -8.50 9.16
N ARG A 47 -0.74 -9.64 9.04
CA ARG A 47 -1.29 -10.86 8.41
C ARG A 47 -1.40 -12.00 9.43
N THR A 48 -2.56 -12.10 10.07
CA THR A 48 -2.80 -13.08 11.14
C THR A 48 -3.13 -14.48 10.62
N MET A 49 -3.84 -14.60 9.48
CA MET A 49 -4.28 -15.91 8.95
C MET A 49 -3.12 -16.77 8.44
N SER A 50 -2.00 -16.17 8.07
CA SER A 50 -0.79 -16.90 7.63
C SER A 50 0.31 -16.94 8.68
N ASN A 51 0.02 -16.55 9.92
CA ASN A 51 0.98 -16.47 11.04
C ASN A 51 2.28 -15.74 10.71
N THR A 52 2.23 -14.80 9.79
CA THR A 52 3.43 -14.06 9.35
C THR A 52 3.78 -12.91 10.27
N THR A 53 2.79 -12.36 10.98
CA THR A 53 3.00 -11.31 11.98
C THR A 53 2.25 -11.62 13.26
N LYS A 54 2.88 -11.44 14.43
CA LYS A 54 2.24 -11.62 15.75
C LYS A 54 1.44 -10.38 16.17
N SER A 55 1.83 -9.21 15.66
CA SER A 55 1.23 -7.90 15.93
C SER A 55 1.33 -7.04 14.68
N PRO A 56 0.57 -5.95 14.57
CA PRO A 56 0.74 -4.98 13.50
C PRO A 56 2.16 -4.42 13.48
N LEU A 57 2.75 -4.31 12.30
CA LEU A 57 4.05 -3.69 12.07
C LEU A 57 3.83 -2.22 11.69
N TYR A 58 3.62 -1.36 12.67
CA TYR A 58 3.41 0.07 12.45
C TYR A 58 4.68 0.73 11.89
N LEU A 59 4.56 1.50 10.81
CA LEU A 59 5.71 2.16 10.18
C LEU A 59 6.55 2.97 11.18
N TYR A 60 5.91 3.71 12.09
CA TYR A 60 6.62 4.54 13.08
C TYR A 60 7.45 3.75 14.10
N GLU A 61 7.30 2.42 14.18
CA GLU A 61 8.11 1.53 15.03
C GLU A 61 9.33 0.97 14.28
N HIS A 62 9.46 1.27 12.97
CA HIS A 62 10.48 0.72 12.07
C HIS A 62 11.28 1.83 11.38
N THR A 63 12.00 2.63 12.17
CA THR A 63 12.73 3.82 11.69
C THR A 63 13.66 3.52 10.51
N ALA A 64 14.44 2.43 10.59
CA ALA A 64 15.36 2.07 9.51
C ALA A 64 14.64 1.84 8.17
N PHE A 65 13.50 1.14 8.18
CA PHE A 65 12.66 0.95 7.00
C PHE A 65 12.14 2.30 6.46
N CYS A 66 11.67 3.18 7.36
CA CYS A 66 11.16 4.50 6.96
C CYS A 66 12.24 5.37 6.32
N GLU A 67 13.46 5.37 6.87
CA GLU A 67 14.59 6.12 6.29
C GLU A 67 14.99 5.55 4.92
N GLU A 68 15.00 4.24 4.76
CA GLU A 68 15.25 3.62 3.46
C GLU A 68 14.21 4.02 2.42
N ILE A 69 12.90 3.97 2.75
CA ILE A 69 11.83 4.42 1.84
C ILE A 69 11.96 5.91 1.49
N LYS A 70 12.34 6.77 2.44
CA LYS A 70 12.57 8.19 2.19
C LYS A 70 13.77 8.45 1.27
N SER A 71 14.80 7.61 1.33
CA SER A 71 16.01 7.77 0.56
C SER A 71 15.90 7.35 -0.91
N LEU A 72 14.79 6.72 -1.30
CA LEU A 72 14.58 6.27 -2.67
C LEU A 72 14.48 7.47 -3.62
N ASP A 73 15.21 7.40 -4.74
CA ASP A 73 15.19 8.44 -5.76
C ASP A 73 13.79 8.53 -6.41
N SER A 74 13.16 9.69 -6.28
CA SER A 74 11.85 9.98 -6.86
C SER A 74 11.84 9.98 -8.41
N LYS A 75 13.01 9.97 -9.04
CA LYS A 75 13.13 9.74 -10.48
C LYS A 75 12.61 8.35 -10.86
N ASN A 76 12.92 7.35 -10.04
CA ASN A 76 12.63 5.94 -10.33
C ASN A 76 11.53 5.34 -9.44
N PHE A 77 11.27 5.92 -8.25
CA PHE A 77 10.33 5.37 -7.31
C PHE A 77 9.23 6.37 -6.93
N GLU A 78 8.03 5.88 -6.84
CA GLU A 78 6.94 6.55 -6.14
C GLU A 78 6.31 5.61 -5.11
N ILE A 79 5.83 6.17 -4.00
CA ILE A 79 5.26 5.41 -2.90
C ILE A 79 3.76 5.66 -2.86
N GLY A 80 2.97 4.60 -2.95
CA GLY A 80 1.52 4.60 -2.84
C GLY A 80 1.04 3.87 -1.58
N PHE A 81 -0.18 4.14 -1.17
CA PHE A 81 -0.81 3.50 -0.02
C PHE A 81 -1.31 2.08 -0.36
N HIS A 82 -1.12 1.14 0.58
CA HIS A 82 -1.66 -0.22 0.50
C HIS A 82 -2.54 -0.56 1.71
N SER A 83 -3.42 0.37 2.07
CA SER A 83 -4.30 0.32 3.24
C SER A 83 -3.55 0.40 4.59
N HIS A 84 -4.24 0.10 5.69
CA HIS A 84 -3.69 0.21 7.04
C HIS A 84 -3.08 -1.12 7.50
N LEU A 85 -3.92 -2.10 7.83
CA LEU A 85 -3.48 -3.43 8.31
C LEU A 85 -3.25 -4.45 7.19
N HIS A 86 -3.72 -4.17 5.97
CA HIS A 86 -3.77 -5.05 4.82
C HIS A 86 -4.89 -6.09 4.87
N GLY A 87 -5.21 -6.64 6.02
CA GLY A 87 -6.25 -7.65 6.20
C GLY A 87 -7.19 -7.34 7.36
N ILE A 88 -8.13 -8.25 7.58
CA ILE A 88 -9.02 -8.25 8.75
C ILE A 88 -8.45 -9.29 9.73
N PRO A 89 -8.00 -8.88 10.91
CA PRO A 89 -7.38 -9.79 11.87
C PRO A 89 -8.23 -11.03 12.14
N ASN A 90 -7.62 -12.21 12.07
CA ASN A 90 -8.26 -13.52 12.25
C ASN A 90 -9.43 -13.86 11.29
N VAL A 91 -9.63 -13.08 10.24
CA VAL A 91 -10.70 -13.28 9.25
C VAL A 91 -10.13 -13.40 7.83
N SER A 92 -9.32 -12.43 7.41
CA SER A 92 -8.76 -12.40 6.05
C SER A 92 -7.42 -11.67 6.02
N ASN A 93 -6.52 -12.14 5.17
CA ASN A 93 -5.25 -11.45 4.94
C ASN A 93 -5.34 -10.28 3.95
N ASN A 94 -6.42 -10.15 3.17
CA ASN A 94 -6.43 -9.25 2.01
C ASN A 94 -7.71 -8.40 1.87
N ASP A 95 -8.62 -8.41 2.84
CA ASP A 95 -9.96 -7.85 2.65
C ASP A 95 -10.26 -6.63 3.53
N GLU A 96 -9.23 -5.90 3.99
CA GLU A 96 -9.41 -4.79 4.94
C GLU A 96 -10.44 -3.75 4.44
N VAL A 97 -10.48 -3.47 3.14
CA VAL A 97 -11.38 -2.45 2.55
C VAL A 97 -12.41 -3.04 1.58
N ALA A 98 -12.54 -4.37 1.52
CA ALA A 98 -13.34 -5.05 0.53
C ALA A 98 -14.85 -4.96 0.77
N TYR A 99 -15.30 -5.11 2.04
CA TYR A 99 -16.72 -5.30 2.41
C TYR A 99 -17.19 -4.32 3.48
N ILE A 100 -16.62 -3.14 3.55
CA ILE A 100 -16.84 -2.17 4.63
C ILE A 100 -17.76 -1.03 4.20
N SER A 101 -18.41 -0.44 5.21
CA SER A 101 -19.18 0.79 5.07
C SER A 101 -18.28 2.01 4.87
N TYR A 102 -18.88 3.14 4.48
CA TYR A 102 -18.20 4.41 4.36
C TYR A 102 -17.53 4.85 5.68
N LYS A 103 -18.24 4.68 6.82
CA LYS A 103 -17.71 5.09 8.12
C LYS A 103 -16.49 4.26 8.52
N GLU A 104 -16.57 2.94 8.39
CA GLU A 104 -15.42 2.05 8.66
C GLU A 104 -14.22 2.38 7.77
N ALA A 105 -14.48 2.66 6.49
CA ALA A 105 -13.43 3.05 5.56
C ALA A 105 -12.74 4.37 5.98
N ILE A 106 -13.50 5.39 6.38
CA ILE A 106 -12.95 6.65 6.90
C ILE A 106 -12.07 6.42 8.12
N ASP A 107 -12.49 5.55 9.05
CA ASP A 107 -11.73 5.26 10.27
C ASP A 107 -10.40 4.54 9.95
N ILE A 108 -10.42 3.59 9.01
CA ILE A 108 -9.22 2.91 8.51
C ILE A 108 -8.27 3.91 7.82
N PHE A 109 -8.78 4.73 6.91
CA PHE A 109 -7.95 5.68 6.17
C PHE A 109 -7.38 6.78 7.07
N LYS A 110 -8.12 7.26 8.07
CA LYS A 110 -7.58 8.18 9.09
C LYS A 110 -6.45 7.53 9.89
N SER A 111 -6.60 6.25 10.26
CA SER A 111 -5.55 5.49 10.96
C SER A 111 -4.32 5.32 10.07
N MET A 112 -4.50 5.04 8.78
CA MET A 112 -3.44 4.95 7.77
C MET A 112 -2.66 6.26 7.68
N LEU A 113 -3.34 7.39 7.48
CA LEU A 113 -2.71 8.71 7.36
C LEU A 113 -1.98 9.12 8.66
N LYS A 114 -2.61 8.92 9.81
CA LYS A 114 -2.00 9.21 11.12
C LYS A 114 -0.74 8.39 11.37
N THR A 115 -0.73 7.12 10.93
CA THR A 115 0.44 6.23 11.07
C THR A 115 1.59 6.69 10.19
N THR A 116 1.31 7.09 8.94
CA THR A 116 2.34 7.62 8.03
C THR A 116 2.88 8.98 8.50
N GLU A 117 2.03 9.83 9.06
CA GLU A 117 2.46 11.10 9.67
C GLU A 117 3.39 10.87 10.86
N ARG A 118 3.02 9.97 11.79
CA ARG A 118 3.89 9.60 12.93
C ARG A 118 5.24 9.02 12.50
N ALA A 119 5.27 8.33 11.38
CA ALA A 119 6.49 7.80 10.79
C ALA A 119 7.33 8.87 10.05
N GLY A 120 6.83 10.11 9.96
CA GLY A 120 7.47 11.19 9.21
C GLY A 120 7.49 10.95 7.70
N LEU A 121 6.48 10.22 7.18
CA LEU A 121 6.36 9.83 5.76
C LEU A 121 5.24 10.54 5.02
N ASN A 122 4.57 11.51 5.63
CA ASN A 122 3.44 12.24 5.05
C ASN A 122 3.74 12.89 3.69
N ASN A 123 4.98 13.35 3.48
CA ASN A 123 5.40 13.95 2.20
C ASN A 123 6.01 12.92 1.22
N THR A 124 6.17 11.67 1.64
CA THR A 124 6.75 10.59 0.83
C THR A 124 5.67 9.88 0.01
N PHE A 125 4.50 9.65 0.62
CA PHE A 125 3.39 9.01 -0.06
C PHE A 125 2.71 9.94 -1.07
N LYS A 126 2.41 9.40 -2.24
CA LYS A 126 1.57 10.02 -3.27
C LYS A 126 0.10 9.68 -3.02
N PRO A 127 -0.87 10.47 -3.52
CA PRO A 127 -2.30 10.19 -3.39
C PRO A 127 -2.76 9.03 -4.29
N ILE A 128 -2.01 7.93 -4.25
CA ILE A 128 -2.22 6.71 -5.02
C ILE A 128 -2.53 5.59 -4.05
N PHE A 129 -3.61 4.87 -4.29
CA PHE A 129 -4.06 3.77 -3.44
C PHE A 129 -4.25 2.48 -4.22
N ARG A 130 -3.66 1.39 -3.74
CA ARG A 130 -3.98 0.03 -4.14
C ARG A 130 -4.60 -0.70 -2.97
N PRO A 131 -5.85 -1.16 -3.07
CA PRO A 131 -6.45 -1.95 -2.01
C PRO A 131 -5.80 -3.34 -1.93
N PRO A 132 -5.69 -3.92 -0.72
CA PRO A 132 -5.34 -5.32 -0.56
C PRO A 132 -6.26 -6.22 -1.38
N GLY A 133 -5.69 -7.25 -2.03
CA GLY A 133 -6.43 -8.11 -2.95
C GLY A 133 -7.02 -7.40 -4.17
N TRP A 134 -6.57 -6.17 -4.45
CA TRP A 134 -6.93 -5.34 -5.62
C TRP A 134 -8.42 -4.99 -5.72
N ARG A 135 -9.13 -5.00 -4.61
CA ARG A 135 -10.58 -4.77 -4.54
C ARG A 135 -10.96 -3.95 -3.31
N MET A 136 -12.01 -3.16 -3.45
CA MET A 136 -12.57 -2.36 -2.37
C MET A 136 -14.05 -2.07 -2.62
N SER A 137 -14.82 -1.86 -1.55
CA SER A 137 -16.24 -1.52 -1.66
C SER A 137 -16.44 -0.16 -2.33
N LYS A 138 -17.61 0.06 -2.95
CA LYS A 138 -17.99 1.38 -3.48
C LYS A 138 -17.93 2.46 -2.40
N GLN A 139 -18.30 2.12 -1.17
CA GLN A 139 -18.26 3.02 -0.02
C GLN A 139 -16.81 3.37 0.39
N ALA A 140 -15.90 2.38 0.33
CA ALA A 140 -14.48 2.61 0.56
C ALA A 140 -13.84 3.49 -0.54
N ILE A 141 -14.23 3.31 -1.82
CA ILE A 141 -13.79 4.20 -2.91
C ILE A 141 -14.21 5.64 -2.63
N LYS A 142 -15.48 5.84 -2.23
CA LYS A 142 -15.97 7.18 -1.88
C LYS A 142 -15.18 7.78 -0.72
N ALA A 143 -15.01 7.03 0.36
CA ALA A 143 -14.26 7.48 1.53
C ALA A 143 -12.80 7.83 1.19
N ALA A 144 -12.14 7.02 0.36
CA ALA A 144 -10.76 7.28 -0.09
C ALA A 144 -10.66 8.59 -0.90
N LYS A 145 -11.62 8.86 -1.80
CA LYS A 145 -11.70 10.15 -2.52
C LYS A 145 -11.86 11.33 -1.57
N ASP A 146 -12.73 11.19 -0.59
CA ASP A 146 -13.03 12.28 0.36
C ASP A 146 -11.84 12.61 1.27
N ILE A 147 -10.86 11.69 1.44
CA ILE A 147 -9.60 11.94 2.15
C ILE A 147 -8.44 12.35 1.23
N GLY A 148 -8.68 12.53 -0.06
CA GLY A 148 -7.70 13.05 -1.02
C GLY A 148 -6.95 12.01 -1.84
N ILE A 149 -7.40 10.74 -1.89
CA ILE A 149 -6.86 9.76 -2.85
C ILE A 149 -7.35 10.10 -4.26
N GLU A 150 -6.43 10.23 -5.20
CA GLU A 150 -6.68 10.65 -6.58
C GLU A 150 -6.61 9.47 -7.56
N ILE A 151 -5.70 8.52 -7.34
CA ILE A 151 -5.43 7.41 -8.24
C ILE A 151 -5.71 6.08 -7.54
N PHE A 152 -6.51 5.23 -8.18
CA PHE A 152 -6.85 3.89 -7.69
C PHE A 152 -6.25 2.83 -8.62
N ALA A 153 -5.29 2.05 -8.11
CA ALA A 153 -4.69 0.92 -8.81
C ALA A 153 -5.46 -0.37 -8.47
N LEU A 154 -6.64 -0.51 -9.08
CA LEU A 154 -7.54 -1.66 -8.89
C LEU A 154 -7.19 -2.80 -9.85
N GLY A 155 -7.77 -3.98 -9.62
CA GLY A 155 -7.82 -5.07 -10.59
C GLY A 155 -8.61 -4.69 -11.86
N SER A 156 -8.89 -5.67 -12.74
CA SER A 156 -9.77 -5.40 -13.87
C SER A 156 -11.13 -4.87 -13.35
N PHE A 157 -11.78 -4.01 -14.13
CA PHE A 157 -13.05 -3.39 -13.76
C PHE A 157 -14.09 -4.43 -13.33
N ASP A 158 -14.18 -5.54 -14.06
CA ASP A 158 -15.09 -6.64 -13.76
C ASP A 158 -14.78 -7.33 -12.43
N TYR A 159 -13.50 -7.57 -12.13
CA TYR A 159 -13.09 -8.16 -10.87
C TYR A 159 -13.30 -7.19 -9.70
N ALA A 160 -12.94 -5.93 -9.88
CA ALA A 160 -12.99 -4.93 -8.82
C ALA A 160 -14.41 -4.48 -8.45
N ILE A 161 -15.37 -4.55 -9.36
CA ILE A 161 -16.74 -4.03 -9.14
C ILE A 161 -17.78 -5.14 -9.06
N ASN A 162 -17.68 -6.19 -9.87
CA ASN A 162 -18.68 -7.27 -9.88
C ASN A 162 -18.52 -8.30 -8.76
N SER A 163 -17.38 -8.29 -8.05
CA SER A 163 -17.19 -9.13 -6.85
C SER A 163 -18.04 -8.66 -5.64
N TYR A 164 -18.84 -7.59 -5.78
CA TYR A 164 -19.54 -6.88 -4.69
C TYR A 164 -21.01 -6.59 -4.98
N GLN A 165 -21.64 -7.39 -5.81
CA GLN A 165 -23.10 -7.38 -5.98
C GLN A 165 -23.76 -8.30 -4.96
#